data_014b1e24c2c63910c868cd90e93eecfe
#
_entry.id   014b1e24c2c63910c868cd90e93eecfe
#
_cell.length_a   1.000
_cell.length_b   1.000
_cell.length_c   1.000
_cell.angle_alpha   90.00
_cell.angle_beta   90.00
_cell.angle_gamma   90.00
#
_symmetry.space_group_name_H-M   'P 1'
#
loop_
_entity.id
_entity.type
_entity.pdbx_description
1 polymer ?
#
loop_
_entity_poly.entity_id
_entity_poly.type
_entity_poly.pdbx_seq_one_letter_code
_entity_poly.pdbx_strand_id
1 'polypeptide(L)'
;PDEPATRSLRATLALLLSLPLDVHWEPIRVFQLRALRKLIINACVNPTTALVDCKNGDLFGAPSALELFRALCTEASQVLEAHARDAKAAGANESDAAHLSSLPLADLLTQTDADGLPLLDASLQPASMLHEVENVVRATAANWSSMHQDVKNRRGSTEIDYMNGYLAELGRAYGIPTPAHDLMTNLV
;
A
#
# COMPACT_ATOMS: atom_id res chain seq x y z
N PRO A 1 23.58 30.37 -10.57
CA PRO A 1 24.48 29.22 -10.65
C PRO A 1 23.88 28.08 -9.84
N ASP A 2 23.66 26.91 -10.51
CA ASP A 2 23.09 25.73 -9.83
C ASP A 2 24.03 25.29 -8.70
N GLU A 3 23.48 25.08 -7.52
CA GLU A 3 24.22 24.50 -6.39
C GLU A 3 24.87 23.17 -6.78
N PRO A 4 26.04 22.83 -6.23
CA PRO A 4 26.73 21.57 -6.54
C PRO A 4 25.85 20.33 -6.36
N ALA A 5 24.99 20.32 -5.34
CA ALA A 5 24.03 19.25 -5.08
C ALA A 5 23.01 19.08 -6.21
N THR A 6 22.47 20.19 -6.73
CA THR A 6 21.53 20.18 -7.85
C THR A 6 22.17 19.67 -9.14
N ARG A 7 23.44 20.00 -9.39
CA ARG A 7 24.18 19.48 -10.55
C ARG A 7 24.43 17.98 -10.44
N SER A 8 24.82 17.51 -9.24
CA SER A 8 25.02 16.08 -8.99
C SER A 8 23.73 15.29 -9.18
N LEU A 9 22.61 15.78 -8.64
CA LEU A 9 21.29 15.15 -8.82
C LEU A 9 20.91 15.06 -10.30
N ARG A 10 21.02 16.16 -11.05
CA ARG A 10 20.71 16.18 -12.50
C ARG A 10 21.59 15.22 -13.28
N ALA A 11 22.88 15.15 -12.99
CA ALA A 11 23.82 14.23 -13.64
C ALA A 11 23.45 12.77 -13.34
N THR A 12 23.11 12.46 -12.10
CA THR A 12 22.67 11.11 -11.69
C THR A 12 21.37 10.72 -12.40
N LEU A 13 20.37 11.61 -12.42
CA LEU A 13 19.11 11.36 -13.12
C LEU A 13 19.32 11.16 -14.63
N ALA A 14 20.13 12.01 -15.26
CA ALA A 14 20.45 11.88 -16.69
C ALA A 14 21.14 10.54 -16.98
N LEU A 15 22.05 10.10 -16.12
CA LEU A 15 22.69 8.80 -16.24
C LEU A 15 21.69 7.66 -16.11
N LEU A 16 20.84 7.66 -15.08
CA LEU A 16 19.82 6.62 -14.87
C LEU A 16 18.85 6.52 -16.05
N LEU A 17 18.39 7.68 -16.56
CA LEU A 17 17.47 7.74 -17.70
C LEU A 17 18.13 7.31 -19.02
N SER A 18 19.46 7.33 -19.12
CA SER A 18 20.20 6.89 -20.30
C SER A 18 20.49 5.38 -20.33
N LEU A 19 20.29 4.69 -19.21
CA LEU A 19 20.52 3.25 -19.13
C LEU A 19 19.44 2.48 -19.90
N PRO A 20 19.71 1.29 -20.43
CA PRO A 20 18.73 0.43 -21.08
C PRO A 20 17.86 -0.29 -20.02
N LEU A 21 17.31 0.48 -19.09
CA LEU A 21 16.42 0.06 -18.03
C LEU A 21 15.11 0.83 -18.18
N ASP A 22 14.02 0.26 -17.68
CA ASP A 22 12.73 0.93 -17.64
C ASP A 22 12.71 1.96 -16.49
N VAL A 23 13.49 3.02 -16.66
CA VAL A 23 13.60 4.13 -15.71
C VAL A 23 12.81 5.32 -16.24
N HIS A 24 11.87 5.79 -15.46
CA HIS A 24 11.11 7.00 -15.78
C HIS A 24 10.90 7.87 -14.55
N TRP A 25 10.75 9.15 -14.80
CA TRP A 25 10.40 10.13 -13.78
C TRP A 25 8.89 10.22 -13.67
N GLU A 26 8.37 10.14 -12.45
CA GLU A 26 6.94 10.31 -12.21
C GLU A 26 6.66 11.29 -11.06
N PRO A 27 5.51 11.96 -11.04
CA PRO A 27 5.09 12.79 -9.91
C PRO A 27 5.00 11.95 -8.63
N ILE A 28 5.41 12.54 -7.50
CA ILE A 28 5.41 11.86 -6.19
C ILE A 28 4.04 11.28 -5.84
N ARG A 29 2.95 11.97 -6.16
CA ARG A 29 1.59 11.47 -5.94
C ARG A 29 1.31 10.16 -6.69
N VAL A 30 1.74 10.06 -7.95
CA VAL A 30 1.57 8.83 -8.75
C VAL A 30 2.32 7.68 -8.10
N PHE A 31 3.55 7.93 -7.65
CA PHE A 31 4.35 6.98 -6.90
C PHE A 31 3.66 6.54 -5.59
N GLN A 32 3.12 7.50 -4.82
CA GLN A 32 2.42 7.20 -3.55
C GLN A 32 1.19 6.33 -3.77
N LEU A 33 0.32 6.68 -4.71
CA LEU A 33 -0.85 5.89 -5.05
C LEU A 33 -0.47 4.46 -5.43
N ARG A 34 0.56 4.30 -6.27
CA ARG A 34 1.06 2.99 -6.67
C ARG A 34 1.63 2.19 -5.49
N ALA A 35 2.40 2.85 -4.60
CA ALA A 35 2.98 2.22 -3.43
C ALA A 35 1.91 1.74 -2.44
N LEU A 36 0.89 2.58 -2.17
CA LEU A 36 -0.22 2.23 -1.27
C LEU A 36 -1.11 1.13 -1.85
N ARG A 37 -1.41 1.16 -3.15
CA ARG A 37 -2.13 0.06 -3.82
C ARG A 37 -1.36 -1.25 -3.68
N LYS A 38 -0.05 -1.23 -3.94
CA LYS A 38 0.80 -2.41 -3.76
C LYS A 38 0.82 -2.90 -2.31
N LEU A 39 0.87 -1.99 -1.33
CA LEU A 39 0.78 -2.33 0.09
C LEU A 39 -0.51 -3.09 0.39
N ILE A 40 -1.67 -2.58 -0.02
CA ILE A 40 -2.97 -3.22 0.23
C ILE A 40 -3.06 -4.58 -0.46
N ILE A 41 -2.64 -4.68 -1.72
CA ILE A 41 -2.63 -5.95 -2.47
C ILE A 41 -1.77 -7.00 -1.75
N ASN A 42 -0.56 -6.62 -1.34
CA ASN A 42 0.34 -7.51 -0.64
C ASN A 42 -0.22 -7.90 0.74
N ALA A 43 -0.84 -6.96 1.47
CA ALA A 43 -1.50 -7.23 2.75
C ALA A 43 -2.69 -8.20 2.63
N CYS A 44 -3.32 -8.28 1.46
CA CYS A 44 -4.36 -9.27 1.16
C CYS A 44 -3.77 -10.63 0.77
N VAL A 45 -2.91 -10.65 -0.25
CA VAL A 45 -2.50 -11.89 -0.93
C VAL A 45 -1.41 -12.64 -0.16
N ASN A 46 -0.38 -11.92 0.29
CA ASN A 46 0.83 -12.56 0.82
C ASN A 46 0.58 -13.35 2.11
N PRO A 47 -0.05 -12.78 3.15
CA PRO A 47 -0.31 -13.54 4.37
C PRO A 47 -1.34 -14.64 4.16
N THR A 48 -2.36 -14.42 3.31
CA THR A 48 -3.36 -15.44 3.03
C THR A 48 -2.73 -16.67 2.39
N THR A 49 -1.91 -16.50 1.35
CA THR A 49 -1.22 -17.62 0.70
C THR A 49 -0.21 -18.30 1.62
N ALA A 50 0.44 -17.55 2.52
CA ALA A 50 1.36 -18.11 3.50
C ALA A 50 0.64 -19.00 4.52
N LEU A 51 -0.55 -18.58 4.99
CA LEU A 51 -1.35 -19.32 5.97
C LEU A 51 -1.98 -20.59 5.40
N VAL A 52 -2.45 -20.56 4.16
CA VAL A 52 -3.13 -21.72 3.55
C VAL A 52 -2.22 -22.57 2.66
N ASP A 53 -0.93 -22.27 2.59
CA ASP A 53 0.10 -22.97 1.80
C ASP A 53 -0.32 -23.17 0.33
N CYS A 54 -0.70 -22.10 -0.36
CA CYS A 54 -1.19 -22.18 -1.72
C CYS A 54 -0.56 -21.11 -2.64
N LYS A 55 -0.71 -21.28 -3.96
CA LYS A 55 -0.36 -20.27 -4.95
C LYS A 55 -1.40 -19.15 -4.97
N ASN A 56 -1.01 -17.99 -5.53
CA ASN A 56 -1.91 -16.86 -5.63
C ASN A 56 -3.23 -17.24 -6.33
N GLY A 57 -3.17 -17.98 -7.43
CA GLY A 57 -4.34 -18.35 -8.21
C GLY A 57 -5.32 -19.29 -7.49
N ASP A 58 -4.87 -20.04 -6.50
CA ASP A 58 -5.73 -20.94 -5.73
C ASP A 58 -6.72 -20.17 -4.84
N LEU A 59 -6.44 -18.88 -4.56
CA LEU A 59 -7.36 -17.98 -3.86
C LEU A 59 -8.50 -17.49 -4.77
N PHE A 60 -8.35 -17.62 -6.08
CA PHE A 60 -9.34 -17.13 -7.03
C PHE A 60 -10.63 -17.98 -6.99
N GLY A 61 -11.75 -17.30 -6.78
CA GLY A 61 -13.05 -17.97 -6.71
C GLY A 61 -13.37 -18.63 -5.35
N ALA A 62 -12.48 -18.53 -4.35
CA ALA A 62 -12.78 -18.95 -2.99
C ALA A 62 -13.62 -17.86 -2.28
N PRO A 63 -14.90 -18.10 -1.93
CA PRO A 63 -15.75 -17.07 -1.33
C PRO A 63 -15.18 -16.48 -0.05
N SER A 64 -14.60 -17.34 0.81
CA SER A 64 -14.00 -16.89 2.09
C SER A 64 -12.77 -16.00 1.88
N ALA A 65 -11.97 -16.24 0.83
CA ALA A 65 -10.84 -15.37 0.49
C ALA A 65 -11.34 -14.00 0.02
N LEU A 66 -12.39 -13.95 -0.79
CA LEU A 66 -12.99 -12.70 -1.26
C LEU A 66 -13.60 -11.88 -0.11
N GLU A 67 -14.25 -12.55 0.85
CA GLU A 67 -14.78 -11.88 2.06
C GLU A 67 -13.64 -11.29 2.90
N LEU A 68 -12.57 -12.05 3.11
CA LEU A 68 -11.37 -11.58 3.82
C LEU A 68 -10.75 -10.38 3.09
N PHE A 69 -10.55 -10.46 1.77
CA PHE A 69 -9.99 -9.36 0.99
C PHE A 69 -10.86 -8.11 1.03
N ARG A 70 -12.20 -8.28 1.03
CA ARG A 70 -13.12 -7.15 1.18
C ARG A 70 -12.95 -6.47 2.53
N ALA A 71 -12.82 -7.24 3.62
CA ALA A 71 -12.57 -6.70 4.95
C ALA A 71 -11.23 -5.94 5.00
N LEU A 72 -10.13 -6.57 4.56
CA LEU A 72 -8.81 -5.97 4.53
C LEU A 72 -8.76 -4.68 3.68
N CYS A 73 -9.35 -4.68 2.48
CA CYS A 73 -9.43 -3.48 1.64
C CYS A 73 -10.25 -2.37 2.29
N THR A 74 -11.34 -2.71 2.97
CA THR A 74 -12.20 -1.73 3.66
C THR A 74 -11.47 -1.08 4.83
N GLU A 75 -10.87 -1.88 5.69
CA GLU A 75 -10.08 -1.40 6.84
C GLU A 75 -8.92 -0.52 6.37
N ALA A 76 -8.15 -0.99 5.39
CA ALA A 76 -7.02 -0.23 4.83
C ALA A 76 -7.45 1.13 4.26
N SER A 77 -8.53 1.16 3.49
CA SER A 77 -9.05 2.41 2.90
C SER A 77 -9.50 3.40 3.97
N GLN A 78 -10.21 2.92 4.99
CA GLN A 78 -10.67 3.77 6.11
C GLN A 78 -9.50 4.37 6.88
N VAL A 79 -8.50 3.57 7.19
CA VAL A 79 -7.30 4.00 7.93
C VAL A 79 -6.49 5.01 7.13
N LEU A 80 -6.25 4.74 5.84
CA LEU A 80 -5.51 5.65 4.96
C LEU A 80 -6.26 6.97 4.72
N GLU A 81 -7.61 6.94 4.66
CA GLU A 81 -8.42 8.14 4.55
C GLU A 81 -8.31 9.02 5.80
N ALA A 82 -8.40 8.41 7.00
CA ALA A 82 -8.22 9.14 8.24
C ALA A 82 -6.82 9.74 8.36
N HIS A 83 -5.80 8.97 7.99
CA HIS A 83 -4.41 9.44 7.97
C HIS A 83 -4.21 10.61 7.00
N ALA A 84 -4.78 10.55 5.81
CA ALA A 84 -4.72 11.64 4.84
C ALA A 84 -5.49 12.89 5.29
N ARG A 85 -6.64 12.73 5.96
CA ARG A 85 -7.41 13.84 6.52
C ARG A 85 -6.66 14.54 7.65
N ASP A 86 -6.00 13.77 8.52
CA ASP A 86 -5.18 14.31 9.61
C ASP A 86 -4.00 15.11 9.05
N ALA A 87 -3.28 14.56 8.07
CA ALA A 87 -2.20 15.26 7.37
C ALA A 87 -2.66 16.57 6.73
N LYS A 88 -3.89 16.59 6.16
CA LYS A 88 -4.48 17.80 5.58
C LYS A 88 -4.83 18.83 6.65
N ALA A 89 -5.38 18.40 7.79
CA ALA A 89 -5.76 19.27 8.92
C ALA A 89 -4.53 19.88 9.61
N ALA A 90 -3.45 19.12 9.73
CA ALA A 90 -2.18 19.57 10.30
C ALA A 90 -1.48 20.66 9.48
N GLY A 91 -1.99 20.97 8.27
CA GLY A 91 -1.40 21.94 7.37
C GLY A 91 0.05 21.56 7.08
N ALA A 92 0.26 20.41 6.43
CA ALA A 92 1.59 19.87 6.17
C ALA A 92 2.50 20.98 5.62
N ASN A 93 3.30 21.57 6.48
CA ASN A 93 4.31 22.54 6.10
C ASN A 93 5.35 21.80 5.26
N GLU A 94 5.58 22.30 4.04
CA GLU A 94 6.58 21.79 3.10
C GLU A 94 7.99 21.64 3.71
N SER A 95 8.24 22.21 4.91
CA SER A 95 9.53 22.17 5.58
C SER A 95 9.86 20.81 6.26
N ASP A 96 8.88 19.94 6.50
CA ASP A 96 9.08 18.65 7.16
C ASP A 96 9.29 17.48 6.17
N ALA A 97 9.46 17.77 4.90
CA ALA A 97 9.64 16.80 3.82
C ALA A 97 10.96 15.99 3.88
N ALA A 98 11.67 16.02 5.01
CA ALA A 98 12.93 15.27 5.19
C ALA A 98 12.73 13.76 5.40
N HIS A 99 11.50 13.31 5.71
CA HIS A 99 11.16 11.89 5.87
C HIS A 99 10.15 11.44 4.81
N LEU A 100 10.35 10.24 4.24
CA LEU A 100 9.39 9.57 3.35
C LEU A 100 7.98 9.44 3.96
N SER A 101 7.88 9.43 5.30
CA SER A 101 6.64 9.43 6.07
C SER A 101 5.90 10.78 6.09
N SER A 102 6.57 11.87 5.71
CA SER A 102 5.99 13.22 5.62
C SER A 102 5.63 13.65 4.19
N LEU A 103 5.61 12.72 3.25
CA LEU A 103 5.09 12.99 1.91
C LEU A 103 3.64 13.49 2.01
N PRO A 104 3.20 14.46 1.18
CA PRO A 104 1.91 15.11 1.32
C PRO A 104 0.75 14.13 1.07
N LEU A 105 0.40 13.36 2.09
CA LEU A 105 -0.72 12.42 2.06
C LEU A 105 -2.06 13.14 1.83
N ALA A 106 -2.13 14.43 2.16
CA ALA A 106 -3.28 15.27 1.87
C ALA A 106 -3.65 15.27 0.37
N ASP A 107 -2.68 15.12 -0.52
CA ASP A 107 -2.87 15.05 -1.97
C ASP A 107 -3.57 13.75 -2.43
N LEU A 108 -3.71 12.76 -1.55
CA LEU A 108 -4.46 11.54 -1.79
C LEU A 108 -5.98 11.74 -1.64
N LEU A 109 -6.41 12.86 -1.06
CA LEU A 109 -7.82 13.23 -0.94
C LEU A 109 -8.25 13.99 -2.21
N THR A 110 -8.83 13.26 -3.16
CA THR A 110 -9.14 13.79 -4.50
C THR A 110 -10.63 13.93 -4.78
N GLN A 111 -11.47 13.46 -3.88
CA GLN A 111 -12.92 13.46 -3.98
C GLN A 111 -13.54 14.10 -2.75
N THR A 112 -14.84 14.35 -2.80
CA THR A 112 -15.65 14.76 -1.66
C THR A 112 -16.94 13.97 -1.66
N ASP A 113 -17.45 13.66 -0.46
CA ASP A 113 -18.79 13.09 -0.31
C ASP A 113 -19.91 14.14 -0.48
N ALA A 114 -21.15 13.72 -0.26
CA ALA A 114 -22.34 14.57 -0.37
C ALA A 114 -22.33 15.75 0.64
N ASP A 115 -21.65 15.58 1.75
CA ASP A 115 -21.52 16.57 2.83
C ASP A 115 -20.28 17.46 2.67
N GLY A 116 -19.53 17.26 1.58
CA GLY A 116 -18.33 18.01 1.26
C GLY A 116 -17.07 17.56 2.01
N LEU A 117 -17.11 16.43 2.70
CA LEU A 117 -15.95 15.87 3.38
C LEU A 117 -14.96 15.26 2.37
N PRO A 118 -13.65 15.51 2.53
CA PRO A 118 -12.65 14.95 1.64
C PRO A 118 -12.61 13.42 1.71
N LEU A 119 -12.63 12.78 0.55
CA LEU A 119 -12.50 11.34 0.38
C LEU A 119 -11.18 10.97 -0.30
N LEU A 120 -10.70 9.78 0.05
CA LEU A 120 -9.52 9.17 -0.55
C LEU A 120 -9.69 8.99 -2.07
N ASP A 121 -8.58 9.00 -2.80
CA ASP A 121 -8.56 8.78 -4.25
C ASP A 121 -9.34 7.52 -4.63
N ALA A 122 -10.08 7.58 -5.75
CA ALA A 122 -10.93 6.50 -6.21
C ALA A 122 -10.21 5.16 -6.34
N SER A 123 -8.92 5.19 -6.68
CA SER A 123 -8.10 3.98 -6.84
C SER A 123 -7.78 3.29 -5.51
N LEU A 124 -7.92 3.98 -4.39
CA LEU A 124 -7.71 3.43 -3.03
C LEU A 124 -9.03 3.12 -2.32
N GLN A 125 -10.18 3.35 -2.95
CA GLN A 125 -11.49 2.99 -2.39
C GLN A 125 -11.67 1.47 -2.32
N PRO A 126 -12.43 0.93 -1.35
CA PRO A 126 -12.51 -0.52 -1.09
C PRO A 126 -12.88 -1.35 -2.31
N ALA A 127 -13.87 -0.91 -3.09
CA ALA A 127 -14.31 -1.65 -4.28
C ALA A 127 -13.24 -1.68 -5.39
N SER A 128 -12.54 -0.56 -5.60
CA SER A 128 -11.45 -0.47 -6.58
C SER A 128 -10.28 -1.35 -6.16
N MET A 129 -9.92 -1.33 -4.89
CA MET A 129 -8.85 -2.15 -4.35
C MET A 129 -9.17 -3.64 -4.41
N LEU A 130 -10.39 -4.05 -4.04
CA LEU A 130 -10.82 -5.44 -4.15
C LEU A 130 -10.71 -5.94 -5.59
N HIS A 131 -11.20 -5.16 -6.55
CA HIS A 131 -11.09 -5.49 -7.97
C HIS A 131 -9.63 -5.64 -8.41
N GLU A 132 -8.75 -4.78 -7.92
CA GLU A 132 -7.32 -4.86 -8.25
C GLU A 132 -6.63 -6.07 -7.61
N VAL A 133 -6.96 -6.40 -6.36
CA VAL A 133 -6.50 -7.64 -5.71
C VAL A 133 -6.88 -8.85 -6.56
N GLU A 134 -8.14 -8.96 -7.01
CA GLU A 134 -8.59 -10.05 -7.88
C GLU A 134 -7.81 -10.11 -9.21
N ASN A 135 -7.55 -8.95 -9.83
CA ASN A 135 -6.78 -8.87 -11.07
C ASN A 135 -5.34 -9.35 -10.88
N VAL A 136 -4.69 -8.95 -9.77
CA VAL A 136 -3.32 -9.36 -9.45
C VAL A 136 -3.27 -10.86 -9.13
N VAL A 137 -4.21 -11.38 -8.34
CA VAL A 137 -4.32 -12.83 -8.06
C VAL A 137 -4.44 -13.61 -9.36
N ARG A 138 -5.24 -13.14 -10.31
CA ARG A 138 -5.40 -13.77 -11.64
C ARG A 138 -4.12 -13.67 -12.48
N ALA A 139 -3.52 -12.48 -12.54
CA ALA A 139 -2.31 -12.23 -13.36
C ALA A 139 -1.09 -12.99 -12.84
N THR A 140 -1.05 -13.27 -11.53
CA THR A 140 0.06 -13.96 -10.86
C THR A 140 -0.32 -15.36 -10.38
N ALA A 141 -1.33 -15.97 -10.97
CA ALA A 141 -1.93 -17.22 -10.50
C ALA A 141 -0.93 -18.38 -10.29
N ALA A 142 0.08 -18.47 -11.16
CA ALA A 142 1.10 -19.51 -11.07
C ALA A 142 2.19 -19.24 -10.01
N ASN A 143 2.20 -18.05 -9.41
CA ASN A 143 3.26 -17.62 -8.51
C ASN A 143 2.97 -18.02 -7.06
N TRP A 144 4.06 -18.25 -6.32
CA TRP A 144 4.07 -18.26 -4.86
C TRP A 144 4.37 -16.83 -4.36
N SER A 145 3.64 -16.34 -3.37
CA SER A 145 3.94 -15.03 -2.78
C SER A 145 5.32 -15.04 -2.09
N SER A 146 5.91 -13.86 -1.92
CA SER A 146 7.18 -13.73 -1.18
C SER A 146 7.06 -14.22 0.26
N MET A 147 5.98 -13.85 0.95
CA MET A 147 5.73 -14.25 2.34
C MET A 147 5.54 -15.77 2.47
N HIS A 148 4.81 -16.40 1.53
CA HIS A 148 4.74 -17.86 1.48
C HIS A 148 6.14 -18.49 1.39
N GLN A 149 7.01 -17.95 0.53
CA GLN A 149 8.37 -18.44 0.38
C GLN A 149 9.20 -18.24 1.66
N ASP A 150 9.02 -17.11 2.35
CA ASP A 150 9.72 -16.83 3.62
C ASP A 150 9.31 -17.83 4.71
N VAL A 151 8.02 -18.08 4.89
CA VAL A 151 7.49 -19.05 5.83
C VAL A 151 7.96 -20.47 5.48
N LYS A 152 7.84 -20.86 4.21
CA LYS A 152 8.25 -22.20 3.74
C LYS A 152 9.74 -22.45 3.91
N ASN A 153 10.56 -21.43 3.67
CA ASN A 153 12.01 -21.51 3.83
C ASN A 153 12.47 -21.26 5.28
N ARG A 154 11.54 -21.12 6.21
CA ARG A 154 11.81 -20.84 7.64
C ARG A 154 12.75 -19.66 7.85
N ARG A 155 12.58 -18.61 7.08
CA ARG A 155 13.22 -17.33 7.34
C ARG A 155 12.67 -16.80 8.65
N GLY A 156 13.53 -16.36 9.56
CA GLY A 156 13.16 -16.02 10.93
C GLY A 156 12.21 -14.82 11.10
N SER A 157 11.82 -14.18 9.99
CA SER A 157 10.85 -13.07 9.96
C SER A 157 10.19 -12.98 8.59
N THR A 158 9.01 -12.35 8.57
CA THR A 158 8.29 -11.96 7.35
C THR A 158 8.09 -10.44 7.33
N GLU A 159 7.54 -9.91 6.24
CA GLU A 159 7.20 -8.48 6.14
C GLU A 159 5.82 -8.14 6.74
N ILE A 160 5.18 -9.05 7.48
CA ILE A 160 3.81 -8.89 7.98
C ILE A 160 3.63 -7.61 8.79
N ASP A 161 4.58 -7.28 9.66
CA ASP A 161 4.55 -6.09 10.51
C ASP A 161 4.58 -4.79 9.70
N TYR A 162 5.28 -4.80 8.55
CA TYR A 162 5.38 -3.64 7.65
C TYR A 162 4.20 -3.50 6.68
N MET A 163 3.31 -4.47 6.64
CA MET A 163 2.10 -4.47 5.81
C MET A 163 0.84 -4.41 6.68
N ASN A 164 0.35 -5.55 7.13
CA ASN A 164 -0.85 -5.63 7.97
C ASN A 164 -0.63 -4.96 9.33
N GLY A 165 0.52 -5.17 9.96
CA GLY A 165 0.90 -4.54 11.22
C GLY A 165 0.92 -3.00 11.12
N TYR A 166 1.48 -2.45 10.05
CA TYR A 166 1.47 -1.00 9.80
C TYR A 166 0.04 -0.44 9.69
N LEU A 167 -0.84 -1.10 8.92
CA LEU A 167 -2.23 -0.67 8.78
C LEU A 167 -3.00 -0.79 10.10
N ALA A 168 -2.76 -1.84 10.88
CA ALA A 168 -3.34 -2.02 12.20
C ALA A 168 -2.84 -0.95 13.20
N GLU A 169 -1.57 -0.56 13.14
CA GLU A 169 -1.01 0.51 13.97
C GLU A 169 -1.65 1.87 13.64
N LEU A 170 -1.80 2.19 12.37
CA LEU A 170 -2.54 3.38 11.95
C LEU A 170 -4.00 3.32 12.42
N GLY A 171 -4.66 2.17 12.31
CA GLY A 171 -6.02 1.98 12.83
C GLY A 171 -6.12 2.35 14.32
N ARG A 172 -5.17 1.85 15.13
CA ARG A 172 -5.09 2.22 16.55
C ARG A 172 -4.86 3.71 16.77
N ALA A 173 -3.98 4.33 15.99
CA ALA A 173 -3.68 5.75 16.09
C ALA A 173 -4.91 6.65 15.80
N TYR A 174 -5.76 6.22 14.88
CA TYR A 174 -6.96 6.98 14.51
C TYR A 174 -8.26 6.44 15.13
N GLY A 175 -8.21 5.46 16.01
CA GLY A 175 -9.39 4.86 16.64
C GLY A 175 -10.30 4.10 15.65
N ILE A 176 -9.75 3.61 14.56
CA ILE A 176 -10.44 2.83 13.53
C ILE A 176 -10.15 1.35 13.77
N PRO A 177 -11.18 0.50 13.99
CA PRO A 177 -10.99 -0.92 14.17
C PRO A 177 -10.43 -1.59 12.90
N THR A 178 -9.41 -2.41 13.07
CA THR A 178 -8.76 -3.17 11.99
C THR A 178 -8.64 -4.65 12.33
N PRO A 179 -9.76 -5.33 12.68
CA PRO A 179 -9.70 -6.71 13.18
C PRO A 179 -9.13 -7.70 12.17
N ALA A 180 -9.35 -7.49 10.86
CA ALA A 180 -8.79 -8.37 9.84
C ALA A 180 -7.27 -8.19 9.71
N HIS A 181 -6.76 -6.97 9.73
CA HIS A 181 -5.32 -6.72 9.73
C HIS A 181 -4.65 -7.21 11.01
N ASP A 182 -5.25 -6.98 12.18
CA ASP A 182 -4.75 -7.50 13.45
C ASP A 182 -4.70 -9.04 13.46
N LEU A 183 -5.74 -9.69 12.94
CA LEU A 183 -5.78 -11.15 12.82
C LEU A 183 -4.64 -11.66 11.95
N MET A 184 -4.46 -11.09 10.74
CA MET A 184 -3.41 -11.51 9.83
C MET A 184 -2.01 -11.32 10.42
N THR A 185 -1.77 -10.20 11.11
CA THR A 185 -0.50 -9.91 11.78
C THR A 185 -0.19 -10.94 12.88
N ASN A 186 -1.21 -11.40 13.61
CA ASN A 186 -1.02 -12.34 14.70
C ASN A 186 -0.88 -13.82 14.24
N LEU A 187 -1.33 -14.15 13.04
CA LEU A 187 -1.30 -15.51 12.52
C LEU A 187 -0.05 -15.85 11.72
N VAL A 188 0.65 -14.85 11.20
CA VAL A 188 1.87 -15.01 10.40
C VAL A 188 3.11 -14.63 11.18
#